data_a089849766976323165f8a035203d04f
#
_entry.id   a089849766976323165f8a035203d04f
#
_cell.length_a   1.000
_cell.length_b   1.000
_cell.length_c   1.000
_cell.angle_alpha   90.00
_cell.angle_beta   90.00
_cell.angle_gamma   90.00
#
_symmetry.space_group_name_H-M   'P 1'
#
loop_
_entity.id
_entity.type
_entity.pdbx_description
1 polymer ?
#
loop_
_entity_poly.entity_id
_entity_poly.type
_entity_poly.pdbx_seq_one_letter_code
_entity_poly.pdbx_strand_id
1 'polypeptide(L)'
;MMPSPDMSFPVPLIHISETNSTNSYLQTLCAKQQGVAAFTTVVADFQTSGRGQRGNSWESDPKKNLLFSFVLFPDFLEARRQFLISQIVSLAIKEELDSYADDFSIKWPNDIYWKDKKICGMLIENDLMGRNISQSISGIGINVNQEAFHSTAPNPVSLRQITGKQYDIFEILKNIMLRIQSGYELLRNGDTEPIAHRYEKALFRKEGMHRYKDADGEFFARIICVEPEGKLILEDDAQKKRGYMFKEVEYLLI
;
A
#
# COMPACT_ATOMS: atom_id res chain seq x y z
N MET A 1 -26.10 14.39 1.94
CA MET A 1 -25.56 14.28 3.31
C MET A 1 -24.55 13.14 3.28
N MET A 2 -23.34 13.34 3.80
CA MET A 2 -22.35 12.24 3.89
C MET A 2 -22.81 11.26 4.99
N PRO A 3 -22.66 9.92 4.79
CA PRO A 3 -23.02 8.94 5.81
C PRO A 3 -22.14 9.13 7.07
N SER A 4 -22.76 8.91 8.23
CA SER A 4 -22.02 8.90 9.50
C SER A 4 -21.18 7.63 9.61
N PRO A 5 -20.00 7.69 10.25
CA PRO A 5 -19.18 6.51 10.46
C PRO A 5 -19.87 5.45 11.33
N ASP A 6 -19.70 4.18 10.95
CA ASP A 6 -20.04 3.05 11.82
C ASP A 6 -18.96 2.92 12.91
N MET A 7 -19.36 3.08 14.17
CA MET A 7 -18.48 3.03 15.35
C MET A 7 -18.40 1.62 15.97
N SER A 8 -19.11 0.64 15.43
CA SER A 8 -18.99 -0.77 15.86
C SER A 8 -17.78 -1.50 15.27
N PHE A 9 -17.20 -0.96 14.20
CA PHE A 9 -15.96 -1.43 13.60
C PHE A 9 -14.74 -0.92 14.42
N PRO A 10 -13.57 -1.59 14.39
CA PRO A 10 -12.38 -1.18 15.16
C PRO A 10 -11.90 0.26 14.91
N VAL A 11 -12.29 0.82 13.78
CA VAL A 11 -12.03 2.21 13.37
C VAL A 11 -13.33 2.84 12.87
N PRO A 12 -13.45 4.20 12.85
CA PRO A 12 -14.61 4.86 12.23
C PRO A 12 -14.71 4.46 10.75
N LEU A 13 -15.78 3.76 10.35
CA LEU A 13 -15.96 3.20 9.02
C LEU A 13 -17.12 3.86 8.28
N ILE A 14 -16.87 4.31 7.06
CA ILE A 14 -17.86 4.84 6.13
C ILE A 14 -17.91 3.90 4.92
N HIS A 15 -19.02 3.19 4.75
CA HIS A 15 -19.25 2.34 3.59
C HIS A 15 -20.10 3.07 2.55
N ILE A 16 -19.67 3.06 1.30
CA ILE A 16 -20.35 3.69 0.17
C ILE A 16 -20.45 2.71 -1.00
N SER A 17 -21.56 2.74 -1.72
CA SER A 17 -21.76 1.84 -2.85
C SER A 17 -20.87 2.20 -4.05
N GLU A 18 -20.70 3.49 -4.33
CA GLU A 18 -19.93 3.96 -5.48
C GLU A 18 -19.30 5.33 -5.22
N THR A 19 -18.08 5.52 -5.72
CA THR A 19 -17.39 6.81 -5.75
C THR A 19 -16.42 6.86 -6.93
N ASN A 20 -15.92 8.04 -7.26
CA ASN A 20 -14.82 8.15 -8.22
C ASN A 20 -13.52 7.56 -7.65
N SER A 21 -13.19 7.87 -6.41
CA SER A 21 -12.02 7.37 -5.70
C SER A 21 -12.22 7.52 -4.19
N THR A 22 -11.92 6.50 -3.41
CA THR A 22 -11.97 6.55 -1.93
C THR A 22 -11.00 7.58 -1.35
N ASN A 23 -9.81 7.77 -1.96
CA ASN A 23 -8.88 8.86 -1.59
C ASN A 23 -9.52 10.24 -1.76
N SER A 24 -10.09 10.50 -2.93
CA SER A 24 -10.72 11.80 -3.22
C SER A 24 -11.94 12.07 -2.33
N TYR A 25 -12.71 11.02 -2.02
CA TYR A 25 -13.81 11.11 -1.07
C TYR A 25 -13.30 11.53 0.32
N LEU A 26 -12.28 10.84 0.82
CA LEU A 26 -11.73 11.09 2.15
C LEU A 26 -11.02 12.46 2.23
N GLN A 27 -10.31 12.89 1.19
CA GLN A 27 -9.76 14.25 1.08
C GLN A 27 -10.87 15.30 1.19
N THR A 28 -11.99 15.10 0.46
CA THR A 28 -13.14 16.00 0.51
C THR A 28 -13.79 16.02 1.89
N LEU A 29 -13.88 14.87 2.55
CA LEU A 29 -14.41 14.75 3.91
C LEU A 29 -13.54 15.56 4.89
N CYS A 30 -12.21 15.35 4.88
CA CYS A 30 -11.27 16.06 5.75
C CYS A 30 -11.26 17.58 5.52
N ALA A 31 -11.42 18.01 4.26
CA ALA A 31 -11.47 19.44 3.94
C ALA A 31 -12.77 20.13 4.38
N LYS A 32 -13.90 19.41 4.39
CA LYS A 32 -15.23 19.98 4.69
C LYS A 32 -15.65 19.82 6.16
N GLN A 33 -15.13 18.84 6.85
CA GLN A 33 -15.54 18.48 8.20
C GLN A 33 -14.36 18.63 9.15
N GLN A 34 -14.52 19.48 10.16
CA GLN A 34 -13.56 19.57 11.27
C GLN A 34 -13.70 18.33 12.19
N GLY A 35 -12.58 17.90 12.75
CA GLY A 35 -12.58 16.82 13.76
C GLY A 35 -12.75 15.41 13.18
N VAL A 36 -12.39 15.18 11.91
CA VAL A 36 -12.28 13.81 11.38
C VAL A 36 -11.25 13.05 12.22
N ALA A 37 -11.67 11.94 12.80
CA ALA A 37 -10.79 11.14 13.66
C ALA A 37 -9.70 10.43 12.84
N ALA A 38 -8.52 10.22 13.45
CA ALA A 38 -7.51 9.34 12.87
C ALA A 38 -8.09 7.93 12.65
N PHE A 39 -7.60 7.25 11.62
CA PHE A 39 -8.08 5.96 11.14
C PHE A 39 -9.50 5.98 10.57
N THR A 40 -10.17 7.14 10.43
CA THR A 40 -11.43 7.18 9.66
C THR A 40 -11.20 6.55 8.30
N THR A 41 -11.96 5.50 8.03
CA THR A 41 -11.80 4.63 6.86
C THR A 41 -13.03 4.74 5.97
N VAL A 42 -12.81 4.95 4.69
CA VAL A 42 -13.84 4.91 3.63
C VAL A 42 -13.62 3.66 2.80
N VAL A 43 -14.63 2.81 2.68
CA VAL A 43 -14.64 1.64 1.81
C VAL A 43 -15.73 1.79 0.75
N ALA A 44 -15.43 1.42 -0.50
CA ALA A 44 -16.37 1.49 -1.60
C ALA A 44 -16.59 0.11 -2.24
N ASP A 45 -17.83 -0.18 -2.63
CA ASP A 45 -18.14 -1.37 -3.43
C ASP A 45 -17.58 -1.25 -4.85
N PHE A 46 -17.50 -0.02 -5.38
CA PHE A 46 -16.99 0.27 -6.72
C PHE A 46 -16.36 1.66 -6.82
N GLN A 47 -15.28 1.78 -7.60
CA GLN A 47 -14.67 3.05 -8.00
C GLN A 47 -14.78 3.26 -9.51
N THR A 48 -15.41 4.38 -9.94
CA THR A 48 -15.54 4.74 -11.38
C THR A 48 -14.24 5.26 -11.98
N SER A 49 -13.32 5.77 -11.15
CA SER A 49 -12.04 6.34 -11.56
C SER A 49 -10.96 6.00 -10.53
N GLY A 50 -10.79 4.69 -10.26
CA GLY A 50 -9.77 4.21 -9.34
C GLY A 50 -8.38 4.71 -9.74
N ARG A 51 -7.66 5.35 -8.80
CA ARG A 51 -6.35 5.96 -9.03
C ARG A 51 -5.22 5.06 -8.56
N GLY A 52 -4.20 4.94 -9.39
CA GLY A 52 -2.89 4.43 -9.03
C GLY A 52 -1.85 5.56 -8.98
N GLN A 53 -0.59 5.23 -8.79
CA GLN A 53 0.48 6.23 -8.79
C GLN A 53 0.73 6.81 -10.18
N ARG A 54 0.94 8.15 -10.24
CA ARG A 54 1.37 8.91 -11.43
C ARG A 54 0.60 8.57 -12.71
N GLY A 55 -0.74 8.64 -12.65
CA GLY A 55 -1.60 8.50 -13.82
C GLY A 55 -2.02 7.07 -14.18
N ASN A 56 -1.60 6.07 -13.41
CA ASN A 56 -2.13 4.72 -13.54
C ASN A 56 -3.55 4.65 -12.95
N SER A 57 -4.38 3.76 -13.53
CA SER A 57 -5.71 3.43 -13.01
C SER A 57 -5.68 2.12 -12.22
N TRP A 58 -6.66 1.96 -11.33
CA TRP A 58 -6.93 0.70 -10.62
C TRP A 58 -8.24 0.11 -11.13
N GLU A 59 -8.19 -1.09 -11.69
CA GLU A 59 -9.36 -1.84 -12.16
C GLU A 59 -9.96 -2.65 -11.01
N SER A 60 -11.28 -2.68 -10.92
CA SER A 60 -12.01 -3.53 -9.99
C SER A 60 -13.45 -3.74 -10.44
N ASP A 61 -13.91 -4.99 -10.41
CA ASP A 61 -15.34 -5.29 -10.53
C ASP A 61 -16.10 -4.89 -9.25
N PRO A 62 -17.36 -4.46 -9.37
CA PRO A 62 -18.17 -4.11 -8.21
C PRO A 62 -18.26 -5.25 -7.18
N LYS A 63 -18.03 -4.94 -5.90
CA LYS A 63 -18.14 -5.87 -4.74
C LYS A 63 -17.22 -7.09 -4.80
N LYS A 64 -16.18 -7.08 -5.64
CA LYS A 64 -15.25 -8.21 -5.76
C LYS A 64 -13.94 -7.98 -5.00
N ASN A 65 -13.55 -6.75 -4.84
CA ASN A 65 -12.25 -6.38 -4.30
C ASN A 65 -12.39 -5.43 -3.11
N LEU A 66 -11.38 -5.37 -2.28
CA LEU A 66 -11.32 -4.42 -1.17
C LEU A 66 -10.72 -3.10 -1.67
N LEU A 67 -11.55 -2.07 -1.74
CA LEU A 67 -11.21 -0.72 -2.17
C LEU A 67 -11.46 0.23 -1.00
N PHE A 68 -10.41 0.72 -0.36
CA PHE A 68 -10.55 1.58 0.80
C PHE A 68 -9.46 2.63 0.91
N SER A 69 -9.75 3.67 1.66
CA SER A 69 -8.76 4.67 2.08
C SER A 69 -8.97 5.00 3.55
N PHE A 70 -7.90 5.31 4.24
CA PHE A 70 -7.95 5.79 5.62
C PHE A 70 -7.04 7.01 5.80
N VAL A 71 -7.31 7.81 6.84
CA VAL A 71 -6.55 9.01 7.17
C VAL A 71 -5.79 8.85 8.48
N LEU A 72 -4.56 9.36 8.50
CA LEU A 72 -3.72 9.55 9.69
C LEU A 72 -3.37 11.03 9.83
N PHE A 73 -3.07 11.44 11.06
CA PHE A 73 -2.55 12.77 11.37
C PHE A 73 -1.22 12.64 12.14
N PRO A 74 -0.13 12.21 11.44
CA PRO A 74 1.15 11.91 12.07
C PRO A 74 2.01 13.19 12.20
N ASP A 75 1.54 14.19 12.94
CA ASP A 75 2.20 15.49 13.18
C ASP A 75 3.56 15.37 13.88
N PHE A 76 3.83 14.23 14.50
CA PHE A 76 5.12 13.87 15.08
C PHE A 76 6.15 13.38 14.04
N LEU A 77 5.72 13.06 12.81
CA LEU A 77 6.57 12.46 11.78
C LEU A 77 7.10 13.50 10.80
N GLU A 78 8.43 13.61 10.71
CA GLU A 78 9.04 14.47 9.72
C GLU A 78 8.80 13.97 8.28
N ALA A 79 8.57 14.89 7.33
CA ALA A 79 8.32 14.59 5.92
C ALA A 79 9.40 13.72 5.27
N ARG A 80 10.68 13.92 5.66
CA ARG A 80 11.79 13.09 5.17
C ARG A 80 11.70 11.61 5.60
N ARG A 81 10.85 11.30 6.59
CA ARG A 81 10.61 9.92 7.08
C ARG A 81 9.24 9.38 6.66
N GLN A 82 8.57 10.05 5.71
CA GLN A 82 7.22 9.68 5.26
C GLN A 82 7.09 8.24 4.77
N PHE A 83 8.18 7.63 4.31
CA PHE A 83 8.18 6.26 3.81
C PHE A 83 7.87 5.22 4.90
N LEU A 84 8.04 5.56 6.18
CA LEU A 84 7.63 4.70 7.30
C LEU A 84 6.12 4.42 7.29
N ILE A 85 5.28 5.34 6.78
CA ILE A 85 3.84 5.08 6.60
C ILE A 85 3.64 3.98 5.55
N SER A 86 4.36 4.03 4.42
CA SER A 86 4.30 2.96 3.42
C SER A 86 4.75 1.62 4.00
N GLN A 87 5.77 1.62 4.85
CA GLN A 87 6.28 0.39 5.47
C GLN A 87 5.24 -0.25 6.41
N ILE A 88 4.61 0.51 7.32
CA ILE A 88 3.60 -0.05 8.23
C ILE A 88 2.36 -0.53 7.48
N VAL A 89 1.93 0.19 6.44
CA VAL A 89 0.76 -0.19 5.64
C VAL A 89 1.03 -1.45 4.83
N SER A 90 2.15 -1.52 4.12
CA SER A 90 2.50 -2.69 3.32
C SER A 90 2.76 -3.93 4.17
N LEU A 91 3.40 -3.79 5.33
CA LEU A 91 3.57 -4.88 6.29
C LEU A 91 2.21 -5.40 6.79
N ALA A 92 1.32 -4.51 7.21
CA ALA A 92 0.00 -4.89 7.70
C ALA A 92 -0.80 -5.68 6.66
N ILE A 93 -0.77 -5.25 5.39
CA ILE A 93 -1.45 -5.95 4.29
C ILE A 93 -0.79 -7.29 4.00
N LYS A 94 0.53 -7.31 3.87
CA LYS A 94 1.28 -8.55 3.59
C LYS A 94 1.06 -9.61 4.68
N GLU A 95 1.13 -9.23 5.93
CA GLU A 95 0.94 -10.13 7.08
C GLU A 95 -0.51 -10.61 7.21
N GLU A 96 -1.50 -9.82 6.79
CA GLU A 96 -2.86 -10.31 6.69
C GLU A 96 -3.00 -11.34 5.57
N LEU A 97 -2.43 -11.06 4.40
CA LEU A 97 -2.48 -11.97 3.26
C LEU A 97 -1.75 -13.30 3.54
N ASP A 98 -0.66 -13.28 4.31
CA ASP A 98 0.07 -14.49 4.74
C ASP A 98 -0.81 -15.48 5.54
N SER A 99 -1.91 -15.01 6.14
CA SER A 99 -2.85 -15.91 6.83
C SER A 99 -3.71 -16.76 5.89
N TYR A 100 -3.70 -16.45 4.59
CA TYR A 100 -4.50 -17.15 3.57
C TYR A 100 -3.67 -18.03 2.64
N ALA A 101 -2.43 -17.66 2.35
CA ALA A 101 -1.48 -18.43 1.52
C ALA A 101 -0.03 -17.95 1.75
N ASP A 102 0.93 -18.77 1.34
CA ASP A 102 2.35 -18.42 1.37
C ASP A 102 2.75 -17.57 0.14
N ASP A 103 4.03 -17.16 0.08
CA ASP A 103 4.69 -16.50 -1.06
C ASP A 103 4.26 -15.04 -1.32
N PHE A 104 3.70 -14.34 -0.34
CA PHE A 104 3.49 -12.89 -0.46
C PHE A 104 4.77 -12.11 -0.12
N SER A 105 5.00 -11.04 -0.87
CA SER A 105 6.16 -10.16 -0.71
C SER A 105 5.79 -8.71 -1.06
N ILE A 106 6.57 -7.77 -0.54
CA ILE A 106 6.38 -6.34 -0.79
C ILE A 106 7.27 -5.93 -1.97
N LYS A 107 6.67 -5.60 -3.10
CA LYS A 107 7.42 -5.00 -4.21
C LYS A 107 7.50 -3.49 -4.00
N TRP A 108 8.70 -3.03 -3.71
CA TRP A 108 8.97 -1.60 -3.54
C TRP A 108 8.47 -0.80 -4.74
N PRO A 109 7.87 0.38 -4.52
CA PRO A 109 7.70 1.02 -3.22
C PRO A 109 6.35 0.72 -2.52
N ASN A 110 5.33 0.20 -3.23
CA ASN A 110 3.94 0.30 -2.77
C ASN A 110 3.02 -0.81 -3.28
N ASP A 111 3.54 -1.93 -3.70
CA ASP A 111 2.75 -3.05 -4.21
C ASP A 111 2.95 -4.30 -3.35
N ILE A 112 1.91 -5.15 -3.23
CA ILE A 112 2.07 -6.50 -2.72
C ILE A 112 1.96 -7.48 -3.88
N TYR A 113 2.90 -8.40 -3.92
CA TYR A 113 2.98 -9.45 -4.92
C TYR A 113 2.78 -10.81 -4.27
N TRP A 114 2.11 -11.70 -4.98
CA TRP A 114 2.13 -13.13 -4.76
C TRP A 114 2.99 -13.76 -5.86
N LYS A 115 4.14 -14.31 -5.49
CA LYS A 115 5.17 -14.69 -6.49
C LYS A 115 5.47 -13.49 -7.41
N ASP A 116 5.29 -13.64 -8.72
CA ASP A 116 5.51 -12.57 -9.71
C ASP A 116 4.22 -11.82 -10.11
N LYS A 117 3.10 -11.98 -9.36
CA LYS A 117 1.80 -11.39 -9.69
C LYS A 117 1.35 -10.36 -8.65
N LYS A 118 0.81 -9.26 -9.14
CA LYS A 118 0.34 -8.16 -8.28
C LYS A 118 -1.05 -8.46 -7.71
N ILE A 119 -1.17 -8.48 -6.38
CA ILE A 119 -2.44 -8.61 -5.66
C ILE A 119 -2.93 -7.29 -5.07
N CYS A 120 -2.02 -6.39 -4.68
CA CYS A 120 -2.37 -5.13 -4.03
C CYS A 120 -1.54 -3.98 -4.56
N GLY A 121 -2.15 -2.79 -4.62
CA GLY A 121 -1.48 -1.52 -4.87
C GLY A 121 -1.92 -0.46 -3.87
N MET A 122 -1.01 0.45 -3.53
CA MET A 122 -1.24 1.53 -2.57
C MET A 122 -0.91 2.89 -3.17
N LEU A 123 -1.70 3.91 -2.79
CA LEU A 123 -1.47 5.32 -3.12
C LEU A 123 -1.54 6.15 -1.85
N ILE A 124 -0.40 6.60 -1.36
CA ILE A 124 -0.29 7.41 -0.15
C ILE A 124 -0.05 8.86 -0.55
N GLU A 125 -0.89 9.76 -0.08
CA GLU A 125 -0.86 11.19 -0.34
C GLU A 125 -0.72 11.93 0.99
N ASN A 126 0.35 12.74 1.12
CA ASN A 126 0.69 13.43 2.36
C ASN A 126 0.59 14.95 2.19
N ASP A 127 -0.06 15.60 3.15
CA ASP A 127 -0.03 17.05 3.31
C ASP A 127 1.00 17.43 4.39
N LEU A 128 1.71 18.51 4.16
CA LEU A 128 2.80 18.96 5.04
C LEU A 128 2.43 20.23 5.77
N MET A 129 2.84 20.34 7.04
CA MET A 129 2.84 21.58 7.81
C MET A 129 4.25 21.80 8.37
N GLY A 130 4.96 22.77 7.80
CA GLY A 130 6.37 22.98 8.11
C GLY A 130 7.23 21.78 7.68
N ARG A 131 7.86 21.12 8.65
CA ARG A 131 8.72 19.94 8.40
C ARG A 131 8.01 18.61 8.62
N ASN A 132 6.80 18.64 9.15
CA ASN A 132 6.07 17.44 9.56
C ASN A 132 4.88 17.16 8.65
N ILE A 133 4.39 15.93 8.72
CA ILE A 133 3.19 15.50 7.99
C ILE A 133 1.97 15.89 8.81
N SER A 134 1.14 16.78 8.29
CA SER A 134 -0.12 17.16 8.95
C SER A 134 -1.24 16.17 8.71
N GLN A 135 -1.28 15.56 7.53
CA GLN A 135 -2.27 14.58 7.13
C GLN A 135 -1.65 13.56 6.16
N SER A 136 -2.03 12.32 6.29
CA SER A 136 -1.66 11.24 5.36
C SER A 136 -2.92 10.45 5.00
N ILE A 137 -3.28 10.39 3.73
CA ILE A 137 -4.36 9.57 3.22
C ILE A 137 -3.76 8.42 2.43
N SER A 138 -4.03 7.20 2.89
CA SER A 138 -3.57 5.97 2.28
C SER A 138 -4.74 5.28 1.58
N GLY A 139 -4.69 5.21 0.23
CA GLY A 139 -5.63 4.47 -0.59
C GLY A 139 -5.07 3.11 -0.98
N ILE A 140 -5.88 2.08 -0.81
CA ILE A 140 -5.49 0.68 -1.01
C ILE A 140 -6.52 -0.02 -1.90
N GLY A 141 -6.02 -0.76 -2.89
CA GLY A 141 -6.79 -1.71 -3.67
C GLY A 141 -6.21 -3.11 -3.50
N ILE A 142 -7.02 -4.07 -3.04
CA ILE A 142 -6.63 -5.48 -2.90
C ILE A 142 -7.57 -6.33 -3.74
N ASN A 143 -7.01 -7.13 -4.63
CA ASN A 143 -7.77 -8.09 -5.43
C ASN A 143 -8.14 -9.28 -4.55
N VAL A 144 -9.41 -9.39 -4.17
CA VAL A 144 -9.89 -10.43 -3.25
C VAL A 144 -10.64 -11.54 -3.99
N ASN A 145 -11.82 -11.22 -4.53
CA ASN A 145 -12.74 -12.21 -5.11
C ASN A 145 -12.89 -12.10 -6.64
N GLN A 146 -12.16 -11.22 -7.31
CA GLN A 146 -12.23 -11.06 -8.76
C GLN A 146 -11.59 -12.26 -9.46
N GLU A 147 -12.26 -12.80 -10.49
CA GLU A 147 -11.82 -13.99 -11.21
C GLU A 147 -11.14 -13.69 -12.54
N ALA A 148 -11.49 -12.58 -13.17
CA ALA A 148 -10.93 -12.15 -14.44
C ALA A 148 -10.52 -10.68 -14.38
N PHE A 149 -9.42 -10.33 -15.06
CA PHE A 149 -8.91 -8.97 -15.20
C PHE A 149 -8.86 -8.61 -16.68
N HIS A 150 -9.28 -7.40 -17.02
CA HIS A 150 -9.43 -6.92 -18.39
C HIS A 150 -8.51 -5.74 -18.74
N SER A 151 -7.86 -5.14 -17.72
CA SER A 151 -6.93 -4.03 -17.93
C SER A 151 -5.57 -4.49 -18.46
N THR A 152 -4.78 -3.52 -18.90
CA THR A 152 -3.39 -3.73 -19.31
C THR A 152 -2.41 -3.83 -18.13
N ALA A 153 -2.92 -3.92 -16.89
CA ALA A 153 -2.08 -4.09 -15.71
C ALA A 153 -1.27 -5.39 -15.82
N PRO A 154 0.05 -5.35 -15.64
CA PRO A 154 0.85 -6.56 -15.76
C PRO A 154 0.56 -7.51 -14.60
N ASN A 155 0.32 -8.77 -14.93
CA ASN A 155 0.26 -9.89 -13.98
C ASN A 155 -0.67 -9.71 -12.76
N PRO A 156 -1.93 -9.23 -12.88
CA PRO A 156 -2.82 -9.15 -11.73
C PRO A 156 -3.21 -10.55 -11.24
N VAL A 157 -3.44 -10.68 -9.94
CA VAL A 157 -3.96 -11.90 -9.32
C VAL A 157 -4.87 -11.52 -8.15
N SER A 158 -5.89 -12.34 -7.87
CA SER A 158 -6.73 -12.21 -6.69
C SER A 158 -6.49 -13.33 -5.67
N LEU A 159 -6.89 -13.10 -4.42
CA LEU A 159 -6.82 -14.10 -3.37
C LEU A 159 -7.66 -15.35 -3.74
N ARG A 160 -8.82 -15.15 -4.37
CA ARG A 160 -9.66 -16.23 -4.89
C ARG A 160 -8.94 -17.08 -5.94
N GLN A 161 -8.21 -16.47 -6.87
CA GLN A 161 -7.44 -17.22 -7.87
C GLN A 161 -6.29 -18.01 -7.25
N ILE A 162 -5.69 -17.51 -6.15
CA ILE A 162 -4.61 -18.18 -5.43
C ILE A 162 -5.13 -19.41 -4.68
N THR A 163 -6.25 -19.25 -3.95
CA THR A 163 -6.70 -20.21 -2.96
C THR A 163 -7.91 -21.04 -3.40
N GLY A 164 -8.62 -20.63 -4.46
CA GLY A 164 -9.88 -21.21 -4.89
C GLY A 164 -11.09 -20.89 -4.01
N LYS A 165 -10.94 -20.02 -2.99
CA LYS A 165 -12.00 -19.68 -2.01
C LYS A 165 -12.50 -18.26 -2.19
N GLN A 166 -13.72 -18.00 -1.73
CA GLN A 166 -14.28 -16.66 -1.59
C GLN A 166 -14.11 -16.18 -0.16
N TYR A 167 -13.82 -14.89 0.01
CA TYR A 167 -13.53 -14.27 1.30
C TYR A 167 -14.46 -13.10 1.61
N ASP A 168 -14.72 -12.87 2.89
CA ASP A 168 -15.36 -11.66 3.39
C ASP A 168 -14.33 -10.52 3.36
N ILE A 169 -14.61 -9.51 2.53
CA ILE A 169 -13.73 -8.34 2.37
C ILE A 169 -13.69 -7.45 3.62
N PHE A 170 -14.77 -7.44 4.42
CA PHE A 170 -14.80 -6.65 5.67
C PHE A 170 -14.01 -7.30 6.80
N GLU A 171 -13.93 -8.63 6.84
CA GLU A 171 -13.05 -9.33 7.78
C GLU A 171 -11.58 -9.04 7.47
N ILE A 172 -11.18 -9.09 6.20
CA ILE A 172 -9.84 -8.72 5.74
C ILE A 172 -9.54 -7.26 6.11
N LEU A 173 -10.47 -6.33 5.83
CA LEU A 173 -10.31 -4.91 6.19
C LEU A 173 -10.10 -4.73 7.69
N LYS A 174 -10.92 -5.38 8.51
CA LYS A 174 -10.83 -5.32 9.97
C LYS A 174 -9.44 -5.71 10.47
N ASN A 175 -8.93 -6.84 10.00
CA ASN A 175 -7.64 -7.36 10.43
C ASN A 175 -6.48 -6.46 9.96
N ILE A 176 -6.54 -5.95 8.73
CA ILE A 176 -5.57 -4.97 8.22
C ILE A 176 -5.55 -3.71 9.08
N MET A 177 -6.73 -3.15 9.41
CA MET A 177 -6.79 -1.92 10.22
C MET A 177 -6.24 -2.11 11.63
N LEU A 178 -6.48 -3.25 12.27
CA LEU A 178 -5.88 -3.58 13.56
C LEU A 178 -4.34 -3.65 13.49
N ARG A 179 -3.80 -4.26 12.44
CA ARG A 179 -2.35 -4.32 12.19
C ARG A 179 -1.75 -2.94 11.91
N ILE A 180 -2.46 -2.09 11.12
CA ILE A 180 -2.04 -0.71 10.86
C ILE A 180 -2.01 0.10 12.15
N GLN A 181 -3.03 -0.01 13.03
CA GLN A 181 -3.05 0.65 14.33
C GLN A 181 -1.82 0.23 15.17
N SER A 182 -1.53 -1.06 15.26
CA SER A 182 -0.37 -1.57 15.97
C SER A 182 0.96 -1.04 15.39
N GLY A 183 1.09 -1.00 14.07
CA GLY A 183 2.27 -0.44 13.39
C GLY A 183 2.41 1.08 13.60
N TYR A 184 1.30 1.80 13.64
CA TYR A 184 1.29 3.24 13.89
C TYR A 184 1.69 3.59 15.33
N GLU A 185 1.29 2.79 16.31
CA GLU A 185 1.75 2.99 17.69
C GLU A 185 3.26 2.75 17.83
N LEU A 186 3.84 1.76 17.16
CA LEU A 186 5.30 1.60 17.10
C LEU A 186 5.97 2.85 16.50
N LEU A 187 5.42 3.34 15.40
CA LEU A 187 5.92 4.54 14.74
C LEU A 187 5.85 5.77 15.66
N ARG A 188 4.74 5.94 16.38
CA ARG A 188 4.51 7.03 17.33
C ARG A 188 5.47 7.00 18.51
N ASN A 189 5.81 5.80 18.98
CA ASN A 189 6.77 5.60 20.07
C ASN A 189 8.24 5.73 19.62
N GLY A 190 8.49 5.89 18.31
CA GLY A 190 9.83 5.96 17.75
C GLY A 190 10.50 4.61 17.48
N ASP A 191 9.80 3.50 17.67
CA ASP A 191 10.27 2.13 17.46
C ASP A 191 10.30 1.77 15.97
N THR A 192 11.16 2.45 15.22
CA THR A 192 11.17 2.35 13.75
C THR A 192 12.11 1.28 13.20
N GLU A 193 13.12 0.86 13.97
CA GLU A 193 14.07 -0.17 13.57
C GLU A 193 13.41 -1.54 13.32
N PRO A 194 12.52 -2.05 14.21
CA PRO A 194 11.77 -3.27 13.95
C PRO A 194 10.88 -3.19 12.69
N ILE A 195 10.31 -2.02 12.40
CA ILE A 195 9.50 -1.80 11.18
C ILE A 195 10.38 -1.94 9.94
N ALA A 196 11.50 -1.22 9.89
CA ALA A 196 12.43 -1.25 8.76
C ALA A 196 12.99 -2.66 8.52
N HIS A 197 13.40 -3.37 9.56
CA HIS A 197 13.92 -4.74 9.47
C HIS A 197 12.88 -5.74 8.94
N ARG A 198 11.62 -5.70 9.45
CA ARG A 198 10.53 -6.54 8.94
C ARG A 198 10.21 -6.22 7.48
N TYR A 199 10.18 -4.93 7.12
CA TYR A 199 9.94 -4.48 5.76
C TYR A 199 11.02 -5.00 4.80
N GLU A 200 12.29 -4.86 5.15
CA GLU A 200 13.40 -5.34 4.30
C GLU A 200 13.36 -6.85 4.08
N LYS A 201 13.04 -7.62 5.12
CA LYS A 201 12.88 -9.09 5.00
C LYS A 201 11.71 -9.48 4.11
N ALA A 202 10.68 -8.65 4.05
CA ALA A 202 9.48 -8.91 3.26
C ALA A 202 9.60 -8.47 1.79
N LEU A 203 10.73 -7.86 1.39
CA LEU A 203 10.89 -7.34 0.03
C LEU A 203 10.88 -8.44 -1.02
N PHE A 204 10.12 -8.19 -2.08
CA PHE A 204 10.15 -8.96 -3.31
C PHE A 204 11.57 -8.94 -3.91
N ARG A 205 12.11 -10.12 -4.25
CA ARG A 205 13.48 -10.26 -4.77
C ARG A 205 14.57 -9.72 -3.81
N LYS A 206 14.35 -9.85 -2.49
CA LYS A 206 15.35 -9.46 -1.50
C LYS A 206 16.63 -10.27 -1.65
N GLU A 207 16.50 -11.56 -1.93
CA GLU A 207 17.64 -12.46 -2.06
C GLU A 207 18.06 -12.63 -3.51
N GLY A 208 19.39 -12.73 -3.74
CA GLY A 208 19.98 -13.00 -5.05
C GLY A 208 20.10 -11.78 -5.96
N MET A 209 20.63 -12.07 -7.16
CA MET A 209 20.81 -11.08 -8.23
C MET A 209 19.61 -11.18 -9.19
N HIS A 210 19.01 -10.03 -9.50
CA HIS A 210 17.85 -9.94 -10.39
C HIS A 210 18.07 -8.89 -11.46
N ARG A 211 17.28 -8.97 -12.54
CA ARG A 211 17.34 -8.02 -13.65
C ARG A 211 16.52 -6.77 -13.33
N TYR A 212 17.15 -5.63 -13.52
CA TYR A 212 16.57 -4.31 -13.40
C TYR A 212 16.88 -3.50 -14.66
N LYS A 213 16.13 -2.40 -14.84
CA LYS A 213 16.36 -1.42 -15.90
C LYS A 213 16.24 -0.03 -15.34
N ASP A 214 17.19 0.84 -15.67
CA ASP A 214 17.16 2.27 -15.40
C ASP A 214 17.34 3.09 -16.70
N ALA A 215 17.66 4.38 -16.59
CA ALA A 215 17.86 5.25 -17.74
C ALA A 215 19.09 4.85 -18.58
N ASP A 216 20.09 4.18 -17.97
CA ASP A 216 21.32 3.74 -18.63
C ASP A 216 21.18 2.36 -19.29
N GLY A 217 20.10 1.61 -19.00
CA GLY A 217 19.83 0.30 -19.59
C GLY A 217 19.54 -0.79 -18.58
N GLU A 218 19.67 -2.05 -19.03
CA GLU A 218 19.44 -3.23 -18.20
C GLU A 218 20.71 -3.63 -17.44
N PHE A 219 20.55 -4.09 -16.20
CA PHE A 219 21.64 -4.55 -15.35
C PHE A 219 21.16 -5.60 -14.36
N PHE A 220 22.10 -6.37 -13.80
CA PHE A 220 21.85 -7.27 -12.68
C PHE A 220 22.24 -6.60 -11.37
N ALA A 221 21.39 -6.74 -10.35
CA ALA A 221 21.67 -6.21 -9.02
C ALA A 221 20.93 -6.98 -7.93
N ARG A 222 21.39 -6.80 -6.69
CA ARG A 222 20.70 -7.24 -5.48
C ARG A 222 20.21 -6.04 -4.67
N ILE A 223 19.12 -6.23 -3.91
CA ILE A 223 18.62 -5.21 -2.99
C ILE A 223 19.52 -5.19 -1.74
N ILE A 224 20.10 -4.04 -1.43
CA ILE A 224 20.85 -3.83 -0.19
C ILE A 224 19.88 -3.40 0.92
N CYS A 225 19.22 -2.24 0.77
CA CYS A 225 18.28 -1.68 1.74
C CYS A 225 17.32 -0.71 1.07
N VAL A 226 16.35 -0.24 1.86
CA VAL A 226 15.56 0.95 1.53
C VAL A 226 15.84 2.00 2.60
N GLU A 227 16.35 3.15 2.19
CA GLU A 227 16.67 4.27 3.09
C GLU A 227 15.39 4.87 3.72
N PRO A 228 15.49 5.60 4.84
CA PRO A 228 14.33 6.18 5.54
C PRO A 228 13.46 7.10 4.67
N GLU A 229 14.03 7.74 3.66
CA GLU A 229 13.33 8.57 2.69
C GLU A 229 12.56 7.76 1.63
N GLY A 230 12.75 6.44 1.61
CA GLY A 230 12.16 5.52 0.64
C GLY A 230 13.03 5.22 -0.57
N LYS A 231 14.29 5.64 -0.57
CA LYS A 231 15.23 5.38 -1.66
C LYS A 231 15.69 3.93 -1.65
N LEU A 232 15.48 3.21 -2.77
CA LEU A 232 15.95 1.84 -2.94
C LEU A 232 17.43 1.83 -3.28
N ILE A 233 18.22 1.09 -2.51
CA ILE A 233 19.65 0.89 -2.78
C ILE A 233 19.87 -0.50 -3.36
N LEU A 234 20.36 -0.53 -4.58
CA LEU A 234 20.79 -1.72 -5.29
C LEU A 234 22.33 -1.78 -5.37
N GLU A 235 22.88 -2.98 -5.41
CA GLU A 235 24.29 -3.21 -5.71
C GLU A 235 24.40 -4.10 -6.96
N ASP A 236 25.04 -3.59 -8.00
CA ASP A 236 25.18 -4.30 -9.26
C ASP A 236 26.30 -5.39 -9.20
N ASP A 237 26.44 -6.15 -10.28
CA ASP A 237 27.45 -7.22 -10.41
C ASP A 237 28.91 -6.71 -10.36
N ALA A 238 29.12 -5.43 -10.64
CA ALA A 238 30.41 -4.74 -10.45
C ALA A 238 30.60 -4.20 -9.01
N GLN A 239 29.74 -4.57 -8.05
CA GLN A 239 29.70 -4.09 -6.65
C GLN A 239 29.49 -2.57 -6.52
N LYS A 240 28.99 -1.91 -7.55
CA LYS A 240 28.62 -0.50 -7.50
C LYS A 240 27.24 -0.33 -6.89
N LYS A 241 27.14 0.53 -5.88
CA LYS A 241 25.86 0.92 -5.29
C LYS A 241 25.15 1.96 -6.15
N ARG A 242 23.87 1.70 -6.43
CA ARG A 242 22.97 2.57 -7.17
C ARG A 242 21.75 2.87 -6.30
N GLY A 243 21.37 4.13 -6.18
CA GLY A 243 20.21 4.56 -5.38
C GLY A 243 19.13 5.12 -6.26
N TYR A 244 17.88 4.66 -6.06
CA TYR A 244 16.74 4.99 -6.90
C TYR A 244 15.57 5.52 -6.09
N MET A 245 15.03 6.65 -6.55
CA MET A 245 13.72 7.09 -6.15
C MET A 245 12.64 6.38 -7.00
N PHE A 246 11.40 6.56 -6.60
CA PHE A 246 10.28 5.91 -7.27
C PHE A 246 10.24 6.21 -8.78
N LYS A 247 10.09 5.16 -9.62
CA LYS A 247 10.09 5.16 -11.10
C LYS A 247 11.46 5.40 -11.77
N GLU A 248 12.54 5.48 -11.04
CA GLU A 248 13.88 5.59 -11.64
C GLU A 248 14.47 4.22 -12.01
N VAL A 249 13.89 3.15 -11.47
CA VAL A 249 14.25 1.76 -11.78
C VAL A 249 13.01 0.89 -11.99
N GLU A 250 13.10 -0.03 -12.93
CA GLU A 250 12.09 -1.02 -13.27
C GLU A 250 12.59 -2.44 -12.91
N TYR A 251 11.72 -3.23 -12.30
CA TYR A 251 11.93 -4.67 -12.08
C TYR A 251 11.56 -5.42 -13.36
N LEU A 252 12.51 -6.02 -14.04
CA LEU A 252 12.23 -6.84 -15.22
C LEU A 252 11.75 -8.23 -14.78
N LEU A 253 10.44 -8.44 -14.86
CA LEU A 253 9.82 -9.75 -14.63
C LEU A 253 10.09 -10.62 -15.86
N ILE A 254 10.41 -11.90 -15.63
CA ILE A 254 10.69 -12.88 -16.70
C ILE A 254 9.38 -13.22 -17.41
#